data_1a0a7cbfd15c35c0094023f4fef4bf83
#
_entry.id   1a0a7cbfd15c35c0094023f4fef4bf83
#
_cell.length_a   1.000
_cell.length_b   1.000
_cell.length_c   1.000
_cell.angle_alpha   90.00
_cell.angle_beta   90.00
_cell.angle_gamma   90.00
#
_symmetry.space_group_name_H-M   'P 1'
#
loop_
_entity.id
_entity.type
_entity.pdbx_description
1 polymer ?
#
loop_
_entity_poly.entity_id
_entity_poly.type
_entity_poly.pdbx_seq_one_letter_code
_entity_poly.pdbx_strand_id
1 'polypeptide(L)'
;MNLNLERPLLFFDIESTGLNIATDCIAELSFVKIFPDGEQRIKTWKLCPWNYVARCQQPMNPSASEVNGLKDEDLAGCPKFHEVVDEVVEWLADSDLAGFNSAKFDLPMLAEEIERVRLFLNRN
;
A
#
# COMPACT_ATOMS: atom_id res chain seq x y z
N MET A 1 -19.75 -8.43 12.61
CA MET A 1 -19.13 -7.48 13.56
C MET A 1 -20.11 -6.36 13.82
N ASN A 2 -20.37 -6.09 15.09
CA ASN A 2 -21.42 -5.16 15.48
C ASN A 2 -20.79 -3.83 15.92
N LEU A 3 -20.31 -3.07 14.97
CA LEU A 3 -19.69 -1.78 15.21
C LEU A 3 -20.65 -0.65 14.87
N ASN A 4 -20.68 0.36 15.75
CA ASN A 4 -21.49 1.56 15.56
C ASN A 4 -20.69 2.57 14.73
N LEU A 5 -20.60 2.33 13.44
CA LEU A 5 -19.82 3.16 12.53
C LEU A 5 -20.66 4.30 11.96
N GLU A 6 -20.15 5.52 12.02
CA GLU A 6 -20.69 6.67 11.30
C GLU A 6 -20.10 6.78 9.90
N ARG A 7 -18.86 6.28 9.74
CA ARG A 7 -18.10 6.28 8.48
C ARG A 7 -17.56 4.89 8.25
N PRO A 8 -17.25 4.53 7.00
CA PRO A 8 -16.56 3.27 6.76
C PRO A 8 -15.26 3.17 7.55
N LEU A 9 -14.95 1.96 8.01
CA LEU A 9 -13.69 1.64 8.67
C LEU A 9 -12.83 0.84 7.70
N LEU A 10 -11.64 1.34 7.42
CA LEU A 10 -10.72 0.73 6.47
C LEU A 10 -9.55 0.12 7.23
N PHE A 11 -9.47 -1.21 7.21
CA PHE A 11 -8.29 -1.94 7.65
C PHE A 11 -7.34 -2.09 6.48
N PHE A 12 -6.05 -1.95 6.72
CA PHE A 12 -5.06 -2.15 5.68
C PHE A 12 -3.81 -2.81 6.22
N ASP A 13 -3.14 -3.53 5.33
CA ASP A 13 -1.90 -4.24 5.60
C ASP A 13 -0.97 -4.06 4.41
N ILE A 14 0.31 -3.88 4.68
CA ILE A 14 1.33 -3.62 3.67
C ILE A 14 2.44 -4.64 3.78
N GLU A 15 2.84 -5.19 2.62
CA GLU A 15 4.11 -5.87 2.46
C GLU A 15 5.02 -4.97 1.64
N SER A 16 6.26 -4.84 2.07
CA SER A 16 7.22 -3.90 1.46
C SER A 16 8.52 -4.59 1.10
N THR A 17 9.38 -3.86 0.37
CA THR A 17 10.72 -4.34 0.04
C THR A 17 11.64 -4.41 1.26
N GLY A 18 11.32 -3.70 2.33
CA GLY A 18 12.08 -3.66 3.56
C GLY A 18 11.47 -2.70 4.56
N LEU A 19 12.18 -2.41 5.64
CA LEU A 19 11.66 -1.65 6.76
C LEU A 19 12.09 -0.17 6.77
N ASN A 20 12.84 0.27 5.77
CA ASN A 20 13.28 1.66 5.67
C ASN A 20 12.28 2.46 4.86
N ILE A 21 11.42 3.23 5.52
CA ILE A 21 10.37 4.03 4.87
C ILE A 21 10.96 5.04 3.87
N ALA A 22 12.17 5.53 4.11
CA ALA A 22 12.79 6.51 3.22
C ALA A 22 13.19 5.91 1.86
N THR A 23 13.51 4.63 1.81
CA THR A 23 14.06 3.99 0.60
C THR A 23 13.26 2.80 0.10
N ASP A 24 12.53 2.12 0.98
CA ASP A 24 11.76 0.94 0.60
C ASP A 24 10.40 1.31 0.02
N CYS A 25 9.82 0.37 -0.71
CA CYS A 25 8.59 0.59 -1.46
C CYS A 25 7.55 -0.48 -1.14
N ILE A 26 6.29 -0.16 -1.38
CA ILE A 26 5.18 -1.11 -1.20
C ILE A 26 5.25 -2.17 -2.31
N ALA A 27 5.20 -3.43 -1.90
CA ALA A 27 5.14 -4.58 -2.81
C ALA A 27 3.74 -5.21 -2.85
N GLU A 28 2.98 -5.10 -1.76
CA GLU A 28 1.59 -5.55 -1.71
C GLU A 28 0.81 -4.70 -0.74
N LEU A 29 -0.41 -4.32 -1.13
CA LEU A 29 -1.31 -3.53 -0.31
C LEU A 29 -2.67 -4.21 -0.30
N SER A 30 -3.20 -4.47 0.90
CA SER A 30 -4.52 -5.08 1.09
C SER A 30 -5.42 -4.17 1.90
N PHE A 31 -6.66 -4.00 1.44
CA PHE A 31 -7.69 -3.24 2.12
C PHE A 31 -8.89 -4.13 2.45
N VAL A 32 -9.41 -3.98 3.67
CA VAL A 32 -10.73 -4.49 4.07
C VAL A 32 -11.54 -3.29 4.54
N LYS A 33 -12.61 -2.96 3.83
CA LYS A 33 -13.46 -1.81 4.14
C LYS A 33 -14.79 -2.30 4.68
N ILE A 34 -15.13 -1.85 5.89
CA ILE A 34 -16.38 -2.17 6.56
C ILE A 34 -17.25 -0.92 6.56
N PHE A 35 -18.43 -1.01 5.93
CA PHE A 35 -19.36 0.09 5.83
C PHE A 35 -20.29 0.14 7.03
N PRO A 36 -20.92 1.30 7.31
CA PRO A 36 -21.86 1.42 8.44
C PRO A 36 -23.02 0.42 8.42
N ASP A 37 -23.43 -0.04 7.24
CA ASP A 37 -24.51 -1.05 7.09
C ASP A 37 -24.01 -2.49 7.29
N GLY A 38 -22.72 -2.68 7.57
CA GLY A 38 -22.11 -4.00 7.76
C GLY A 38 -21.55 -4.63 6.48
N GLU A 39 -21.77 -4.03 5.31
CA GLU A 39 -21.18 -4.51 4.07
C GLU A 39 -19.67 -4.45 4.17
N GLN A 40 -18.99 -5.45 3.59
CA GLN A 40 -17.54 -5.52 3.55
C GLN A 40 -17.06 -5.63 2.11
N ARG A 41 -15.96 -4.94 1.81
CA ARG A 41 -15.25 -5.06 0.53
C ARG A 41 -13.79 -5.28 0.78
N ILE A 42 -13.19 -6.13 -0.06
CA ILE A 42 -11.77 -6.48 0.05
C ILE A 42 -11.10 -6.23 -1.29
N LYS A 43 -9.92 -5.62 -1.23
CA LYS A 43 -9.09 -5.41 -2.42
C LYS A 43 -7.63 -5.61 -2.05
N THR A 44 -6.91 -6.34 -2.89
CA THR A 44 -5.46 -6.52 -2.77
C THR A 44 -4.79 -6.14 -4.08
N TRP A 45 -3.74 -5.36 -3.99
CA TRP A 45 -2.86 -5.03 -5.11
C TRP A 45 -1.50 -5.64 -4.87
N LYS A 46 -1.05 -6.51 -5.77
CA LYS A 46 0.37 -6.86 -5.88
C LYS A 46 1.01 -5.84 -6.80
N LEU A 47 2.15 -5.29 -6.39
CA LEU A 47 2.77 -4.18 -7.06
C LEU A 47 4.20 -4.50 -7.46
N CYS A 48 4.62 -3.92 -8.57
CA CYS A 48 6.03 -3.81 -8.88
C CYS A 48 6.59 -2.66 -8.03
N PRO A 49 7.39 -2.94 -6.99
CA PRO A 49 7.93 -1.87 -6.17
C PRO A 49 8.85 -1.01 -7.04
N TRP A 50 8.57 0.28 -7.10
CA TRP A 50 9.25 1.14 -8.07
C TRP A 50 9.98 2.28 -7.39
N ASN A 51 11.25 2.44 -7.74
CA ASN A 51 12.03 3.59 -7.30
C ASN A 51 11.85 4.71 -8.33
N TYR A 52 11.08 5.73 -7.96
CA TYR A 52 10.74 6.83 -8.89
C TYR A 52 11.90 7.77 -9.18
N VAL A 53 12.94 7.75 -8.36
CA VAL A 53 14.16 8.54 -8.59
C VAL A 53 15.10 7.81 -9.55
N ALA A 54 15.40 6.55 -9.25
CA ALA A 54 16.28 5.73 -10.08
C ALA A 54 15.60 5.20 -11.35
N ARG A 55 14.27 5.23 -11.39
CA ARG A 55 13.43 4.73 -12.50
C ARG A 55 13.69 3.26 -12.79
N CYS A 56 13.64 2.46 -11.73
CA CYS A 56 13.83 1.01 -11.82
C CYS A 56 13.08 0.32 -10.69
N GLN A 57 12.90 -0.99 -10.85
CA GLN A 57 12.30 -1.81 -9.80
C GLN A 57 13.18 -1.78 -8.57
N GLN A 58 12.57 -1.49 -7.42
CA GLN A 58 13.23 -1.59 -6.13
C GLN A 58 13.31 -3.07 -5.74
N PRO A 59 14.52 -3.63 -5.56
CA PRO A 59 14.63 -5.05 -5.22
C PRO A 59 14.12 -5.33 -3.81
N MET A 60 13.56 -6.53 -3.63
CA MET A 60 13.19 -7.01 -2.31
C MET A 60 14.43 -7.19 -1.46
N ASN A 61 14.39 -6.69 -0.23
CA ASN A 61 15.40 -7.05 0.76
C ASN A 61 15.26 -8.55 1.05
N PRO A 62 16.33 -9.34 1.04
CA PRO A 62 16.24 -10.79 1.28
C PRO A 62 15.51 -11.16 2.57
N SER A 63 15.68 -10.40 3.64
CA SER A 63 15.00 -10.66 4.90
C SER A 63 13.49 -10.42 4.80
N ALA A 64 13.06 -9.44 4.02
CA ALA A 64 11.65 -9.19 3.77
C ALA A 64 11.03 -10.30 2.92
N SER A 65 11.70 -10.68 1.85
CA SER A 65 11.26 -11.76 0.96
C SER A 65 11.12 -13.10 1.70
N GLU A 66 12.02 -13.36 2.64
CA GLU A 66 11.96 -14.57 3.48
C GLU A 66 10.70 -14.60 4.33
N VAL A 67 10.26 -13.44 4.84
CA VAL A 67 9.07 -13.34 5.68
C VAL A 67 7.78 -13.37 4.87
N ASN A 68 7.71 -12.58 3.78
CA ASN A 68 6.46 -12.39 3.04
C ASN A 68 6.35 -13.23 1.77
N GLY A 69 7.42 -13.92 1.35
CA GLY A 69 7.42 -14.79 0.20
C GLY A 69 7.38 -14.11 -1.16
N LEU A 70 7.46 -12.79 -1.20
CA LEU A 70 7.43 -12.04 -2.46
C LEU A 70 8.83 -12.01 -3.09
N LYS A 71 8.89 -12.23 -4.40
CA LYS A 71 10.14 -12.28 -5.15
C LYS A 71 10.13 -11.26 -6.28
N ASP A 72 11.30 -10.71 -6.58
CA ASP A 72 11.45 -9.68 -7.60
C ASP A 72 10.88 -10.12 -8.96
N GLU A 73 11.16 -11.34 -9.38
CA GLU A 73 10.68 -11.86 -10.65
C GLU A 73 9.16 -11.98 -10.73
N ASP A 74 8.50 -12.27 -9.60
CA ASP A 74 7.04 -12.37 -9.55
C ASP A 74 6.36 -11.00 -9.58
N LEU A 75 7.06 -9.97 -9.12
CA LEU A 75 6.53 -8.61 -9.03
C LEU A 75 6.83 -7.76 -10.26
N ALA A 76 7.78 -8.16 -11.08
CA ALA A 76 8.24 -7.35 -12.21
C ALA A 76 7.13 -7.02 -13.21
N GLY A 77 6.16 -7.93 -13.40
CA GLY A 77 5.03 -7.74 -14.31
C GLY A 77 3.80 -7.10 -13.66
N CYS A 78 3.87 -6.80 -12.36
CA CYS A 78 2.75 -6.20 -11.65
C CYS A 78 2.68 -4.69 -11.92
N PRO A 79 1.52 -4.05 -11.68
CA PRO A 79 1.43 -2.60 -11.84
C PRO A 79 2.30 -1.88 -10.81
N LYS A 80 2.78 -0.71 -11.19
CA LYS A 80 3.46 0.20 -10.28
C LYS A 80 2.45 1.01 -9.48
N PHE A 81 2.84 1.52 -8.32
CA PHE A 81 1.92 2.23 -7.44
C PHE A 81 1.24 3.42 -8.13
N HIS A 82 1.94 4.15 -8.98
CA HIS A 82 1.34 5.31 -9.69
C HIS A 82 0.19 4.89 -10.63
N GLU A 83 0.17 3.64 -11.06
CA GLU A 83 -0.89 3.13 -11.94
C GLU A 83 -2.18 2.79 -11.18
N VAL A 84 -2.09 2.59 -9.86
CA VAL A 84 -3.23 2.23 -9.02
C VAL A 84 -3.56 3.28 -7.96
N VAL A 85 -2.80 4.36 -7.89
CA VAL A 85 -2.94 5.36 -6.81
C VAL A 85 -4.32 6.00 -6.76
N ASP A 86 -4.95 6.26 -7.90
CA ASP A 86 -6.28 6.86 -7.92
C ASP A 86 -7.31 5.92 -7.28
N GLU A 87 -7.24 4.63 -7.59
CA GLU A 87 -8.10 3.62 -6.96
C GLU A 87 -7.82 3.52 -5.46
N VAL A 88 -6.54 3.53 -5.07
CA VAL A 88 -6.15 3.48 -3.65
C VAL A 88 -6.72 4.68 -2.89
N VAL A 89 -6.57 5.88 -3.43
CA VAL A 89 -7.10 7.11 -2.82
C VAL A 89 -8.62 7.06 -2.71
N GLU A 90 -9.29 6.52 -3.71
CA GLU A 90 -10.74 6.35 -3.70
C GLU A 90 -11.19 5.42 -2.55
N TRP A 91 -10.45 4.35 -2.31
CA TRP A 91 -10.72 3.45 -1.18
C TRP A 91 -10.52 4.15 0.17
N LEU A 92 -9.54 5.05 0.27
CA LEU A 92 -9.23 5.78 1.50
C LEU A 92 -10.25 6.88 1.81
N ALA A 93 -10.94 7.40 0.79
CA ALA A 93 -11.82 8.55 0.94
C ALA A 93 -12.95 8.29 1.93
N ASP A 94 -13.19 9.28 2.79
CA ASP A 94 -14.26 9.28 3.80
C ASP A 94 -14.24 8.09 4.76
N SER A 95 -13.08 7.45 4.93
CA SER A 95 -12.93 6.30 5.82
C SER A 95 -12.06 6.63 7.02
N ASP A 96 -12.38 6.02 8.15
CA ASP A 96 -11.47 5.95 9.28
C ASP A 96 -10.48 4.81 9.04
N LEU A 97 -9.24 4.98 9.45
CA LEU A 97 -8.17 4.03 9.15
C LEU A 97 -7.79 3.20 10.38
N ALA A 98 -7.55 1.91 10.16
CA ALA A 98 -7.03 1.00 11.15
C ALA A 98 -6.07 0.00 10.48
N GLY A 99 -5.10 -0.52 11.23
CA GLY A 99 -4.14 -1.49 10.69
C GLY A 99 -3.30 -2.10 11.80
N PHE A 100 -2.68 -3.24 11.52
CA PHE A 100 -1.90 -3.98 12.52
C PHE A 100 -0.68 -3.20 13.00
N ASN A 101 0.01 -2.52 12.08
CA ASN A 101 1.22 -1.76 12.39
C ASN A 101 1.08 -0.33 11.88
N SER A 102 -0.16 0.19 11.92
CA SER A 102 -0.54 1.39 11.19
C SER A 102 0.21 2.65 11.61
N ALA A 103 0.39 2.86 12.91
CA ALA A 103 0.98 4.10 13.42
C ALA A 103 2.49 4.17 13.20
N LYS A 104 3.18 3.02 13.23
CA LYS A 104 4.65 2.98 13.20
C LYS A 104 5.21 2.66 11.83
N PHE A 105 4.49 1.90 11.01
CA PHE A 105 5.02 1.46 9.73
C PHE A 105 4.04 1.65 8.58
N ASP A 106 2.87 0.99 8.63
CA ASP A 106 1.99 0.90 7.47
C ASP A 106 1.48 2.26 7.02
N LEU A 107 1.01 3.09 7.93
CA LEU A 107 0.50 4.42 7.59
C LEU A 107 1.60 5.35 7.08
N PRO A 108 2.77 5.46 7.75
CA PRO A 108 3.87 6.23 7.21
C PRO A 108 4.35 5.74 5.84
N MET A 109 4.41 4.43 5.62
CA MET A 109 4.81 3.87 4.32
C MET A 109 3.80 4.23 3.22
N LEU A 110 2.51 4.09 3.50
CA LEU A 110 1.46 4.45 2.53
C LEU A 110 1.51 5.94 2.20
N ALA A 111 1.65 6.79 3.20
CA ALA A 111 1.75 8.24 3.01
C ALA A 111 2.97 8.61 2.17
N GLU A 112 4.10 7.97 2.44
CA GLU A 112 5.34 8.20 1.68
C GLU A 112 5.21 7.79 0.23
N GLU A 113 4.60 6.63 -0.04
CA GLU A 113 4.38 6.18 -1.42
C GLU A 113 3.46 7.12 -2.20
N ILE A 114 2.38 7.57 -1.57
CA ILE A 114 1.47 8.55 -2.18
C ILE A 114 2.22 9.84 -2.52
N GLU A 115 3.06 10.32 -1.61
CA GLU A 115 3.86 11.53 -1.83
C GLU A 115 4.88 11.37 -2.96
N ARG A 116 5.55 10.22 -3.03
CA ARG A 116 6.48 9.91 -4.12
C ARG A 116 5.79 9.95 -5.48
N VAL A 117 4.61 9.37 -5.56
CA VAL A 117 3.82 9.35 -6.79
C VAL A 117 3.35 10.77 -7.15
N ARG A 118 2.91 11.54 -6.16
CA ARG A 118 2.51 12.94 -6.39
C ARG A 118 3.66 13.75 -7.00
N LEU A 119 4.85 13.61 -6.45
CA LEU A 119 6.04 14.29 -6.97
C LEU A 119 6.41 13.79 -8.36
N PHE A 120 6.33 12.50 -8.60
CA PHE A 120 6.60 11.90 -9.90
C PHE A 120 5.64 12.42 -10.97
N LEU A 121 4.34 12.44 -10.70
CA LEU A 121 3.33 12.91 -11.63
C LEU A 121 3.45 14.40 -11.93
N ASN A 122 3.86 15.21 -10.95
CA ASN A 122 4.03 16.64 -11.14
C ASN A 122 5.25 16.99 -12.00
N ARG A 123 6.20 16.06 -12.18
CA ARG A 123 7.39 16.26 -13.01
C ARG A 123 7.21 15.81 -14.46
N ASN A 124 6.14 15.09 -14.72
CA ASN A 124 5.83 14.56 -16.06
C ASN A 124 4.56 15.22 -16.62
#